data_07c0cb0b8ef10b67861af7a7f29cf595
#
_entry.id   07c0cb0b8ef10b67861af7a7f29cf595
#
_cell.length_a   1.000
_cell.length_b   1.000
_cell.length_c   1.000
_cell.angle_alpha   90.00
_cell.angle_beta   90.00
_cell.angle_gamma   90.00
#
_symmetry.space_group_name_H-M   'P 1'
#
loop_
_entity.id
_entity.type
_entity.pdbx_description
1 polymer ?
#
loop_
_entity_poly.entity_id
_entity_poly.type
_entity_poly.pdbx_seq_one_letter_code
_entity_poly.pdbx_strand_id
1 'polypeptide(L)'
;KLEDTRLAYVFLVNDGEKEYFFSEDGITESYDYTLGFYNFFQYPYINRADIMERVDWMKNAVFYQIFVERFHMGDTKKDTSYINCEWGDIPHPKTFAGGDLKGITKKLDYIKATGCNAIYLTPVFQSISNHKYDISDYYKVDRQFGSNEDLRELVQEAHKRGMKLVMDAVFNHCSENMAEFQDVVKNGSKSRY
;
A
#
# COMPACT_ATOMS: atom_id res chain seq x y z
N LYS A 1 -33.61 12.89 6.43
CA LYS A 1 -32.20 13.21 6.76
C LYS A 1 -31.55 11.92 7.24
N LEU A 2 -30.44 11.53 6.63
CA LEU A 2 -29.67 10.36 7.08
C LEU A 2 -28.93 10.73 8.38
N GLU A 3 -28.93 9.80 9.35
CA GLU A 3 -28.20 9.97 10.62
C GLU A 3 -26.76 9.51 10.51
N ASP A 4 -26.50 8.57 9.58
CA ASP A 4 -25.16 8.06 9.26
C ASP A 4 -24.57 8.79 8.02
N THR A 5 -23.24 8.81 7.95
CA THR A 5 -22.46 9.37 6.84
C THR A 5 -22.33 8.41 5.66
N ARG A 6 -22.92 7.24 5.74
CA ARG A 6 -22.88 6.18 4.71
C ARG A 6 -24.27 5.84 4.25
N LEU A 7 -24.41 5.55 2.96
CA LEU A 7 -25.62 5.03 2.37
C LEU A 7 -25.28 3.76 1.59
N ALA A 8 -25.91 2.65 1.98
CA ALA A 8 -25.92 1.42 1.21
C ALA A 8 -27.34 1.20 0.68
N TYR A 9 -27.48 0.88 -0.59
CA TYR A 9 -28.80 0.78 -1.24
C TYR A 9 -28.79 -0.23 -2.38
N VAL A 10 -29.99 -0.74 -2.68
CA VAL A 10 -30.31 -1.46 -3.91
C VAL A 10 -31.52 -0.78 -4.55
N PHE A 11 -31.71 -0.95 -5.83
CA PHE A 11 -32.93 -0.53 -6.49
C PHE A 11 -33.93 -1.68 -6.53
N LEU A 12 -35.18 -1.39 -6.22
CA LEU A 12 -36.31 -2.25 -6.52
C LEU A 12 -36.93 -1.75 -7.84
N VAL A 13 -36.90 -2.59 -8.85
CA VAL A 13 -37.40 -2.29 -10.19
C VAL A 13 -38.66 -3.11 -10.43
N ASN A 14 -39.78 -2.45 -10.78
CA ASN A 14 -41.05 -3.10 -11.13
C ASN A 14 -41.34 -2.79 -12.58
N ASP A 15 -41.52 -3.81 -13.43
CA ASP A 15 -41.82 -3.71 -14.85
C ASP A 15 -43.34 -3.73 -15.16
N GLY A 16 -44.18 -3.81 -14.12
CA GLY A 16 -45.65 -3.92 -14.21
C GLY A 16 -46.14 -5.36 -14.07
N GLU A 17 -45.27 -6.36 -14.19
CA GLU A 17 -45.62 -7.78 -14.02
C GLU A 17 -44.81 -8.41 -12.86
N LYS A 18 -43.56 -8.01 -12.73
CA LYS A 18 -42.60 -8.56 -11.72
C LYS A 18 -41.78 -7.48 -11.07
N GLU A 19 -41.24 -7.83 -9.91
CA GLU A 19 -40.28 -7.03 -9.18
C GLU A 19 -38.87 -7.68 -9.26
N TYR A 20 -37.84 -6.83 -9.41
CA TYR A 20 -36.46 -7.21 -9.51
C TYR A 20 -35.62 -6.38 -8.56
N PHE A 21 -34.55 -6.97 -8.04
CA PHE A 21 -33.52 -6.24 -7.29
C PHE A 21 -32.32 -5.95 -8.20
N PHE A 22 -31.91 -4.69 -8.24
CA PHE A 22 -30.70 -4.29 -8.95
C PHE A 22 -29.66 -3.83 -7.94
N SER A 23 -28.56 -4.56 -7.89
CA SER A 23 -27.40 -4.40 -7.00
C SER A 23 -26.10 -4.34 -7.80
N GLU A 24 -24.95 -4.29 -7.14
CA GLU A 24 -23.62 -4.38 -7.81
C GLU A 24 -23.43 -5.70 -8.57
N ASP A 25 -24.07 -6.77 -8.16
CA ASP A 25 -24.04 -8.08 -8.84
C ASP A 25 -24.99 -8.15 -10.05
N GLY A 26 -25.75 -7.09 -10.33
CA GLY A 26 -26.72 -7.02 -11.43
C GLY A 26 -28.17 -7.17 -10.99
N ILE A 27 -29.02 -7.71 -11.89
CA ILE A 27 -30.47 -7.84 -11.68
C ILE A 27 -30.80 -9.26 -11.28
N THR A 28 -31.55 -9.42 -10.17
CA THR A 28 -32.02 -10.69 -9.65
C THR A 28 -33.52 -10.63 -9.34
N GLU A 29 -34.22 -11.80 -9.36
CA GLU A 29 -35.65 -11.89 -8.98
C GLU A 29 -35.84 -12.00 -7.46
N SER A 30 -34.76 -12.23 -6.70
CA SER A 30 -34.79 -12.33 -5.24
C SER A 30 -33.53 -11.73 -4.64
N TYR A 31 -33.63 -11.34 -3.38
CA TYR A 31 -32.50 -10.82 -2.62
C TYR A 31 -32.40 -11.55 -1.27
N ASP A 32 -31.21 -12.05 -0.94
CA ASP A 32 -30.93 -12.65 0.35
C ASP A 32 -30.35 -11.64 1.33
N TYR A 33 -31.18 -11.10 2.20
CA TYR A 33 -30.77 -10.13 3.22
C TYR A 33 -29.84 -10.72 4.28
N THR A 34 -29.69 -12.05 4.37
CA THR A 34 -28.76 -12.70 5.32
C THR A 34 -27.30 -12.54 4.91
N LEU A 35 -27.04 -12.28 3.64
CA LEU A 35 -25.70 -12.05 3.11
C LEU A 35 -25.09 -10.69 3.52
N GLY A 36 -25.84 -9.83 4.22
CA GLY A 36 -25.41 -8.50 4.59
C GLY A 36 -25.48 -7.52 3.42
N PHE A 37 -24.60 -6.53 3.41
CA PHE A 37 -24.63 -5.43 2.44
C PHE A 37 -23.49 -5.50 1.42
N TYR A 38 -22.89 -6.66 1.20
CA TYR A 38 -21.65 -6.78 0.41
C TYR A 38 -21.84 -6.41 -1.06
N ASN A 39 -23.04 -6.63 -1.63
CA ASN A 39 -23.38 -6.32 -3.02
C ASN A 39 -24.31 -5.12 -3.18
N PHE A 40 -24.50 -4.32 -2.12
CA PHE A 40 -25.20 -3.05 -2.22
C PHE A 40 -24.35 -2.01 -2.92
N PHE A 41 -24.99 -1.15 -3.72
CA PHE A 41 -24.38 0.11 -4.10
C PHE A 41 -24.06 0.91 -2.83
N GLN A 42 -22.85 1.42 -2.74
CA GLN A 42 -22.43 2.16 -1.56
C GLN A 42 -22.07 3.59 -1.89
N TYR A 43 -22.60 4.52 -1.10
CA TYR A 43 -22.18 5.92 -1.10
C TYR A 43 -21.60 6.28 0.28
N PRO A 44 -20.29 6.06 0.47
CA PRO A 44 -19.67 6.14 1.79
C PRO A 44 -19.40 7.58 2.26
N TYR A 45 -19.53 8.58 1.38
CA TYR A 45 -19.11 9.96 1.64
C TYR A 45 -20.27 10.95 1.51
N ILE A 46 -21.21 10.91 2.45
CA ILE A 46 -22.37 11.81 2.45
C ILE A 46 -22.02 13.19 3.03
N ASN A 47 -21.08 13.23 4.00
CA ASN A 47 -20.57 14.47 4.55
C ASN A 47 -19.48 15.05 3.64
N ARG A 48 -19.55 16.36 3.41
CA ARG A 48 -18.50 17.06 2.65
C ARG A 48 -17.12 16.93 3.29
N ALA A 49 -17.05 16.80 4.61
CA ALA A 49 -15.80 16.59 5.34
C ALA A 49 -15.12 15.23 5.02
N ASP A 50 -15.90 14.24 4.56
CA ASP A 50 -15.40 12.92 4.22
C ASP A 50 -14.98 12.82 2.74
N ILE A 51 -15.25 13.86 1.95
CA ILE A 51 -14.86 13.92 0.54
C ILE A 51 -13.41 14.34 0.47
N MET A 52 -12.54 13.40 0.08
CA MET A 52 -11.15 13.71 -0.17
C MET A 52 -11.01 14.65 -1.37
N GLU A 53 -10.20 15.69 -1.22
CA GLU A 53 -9.85 16.56 -2.34
C GLU A 53 -9.14 15.76 -3.43
N ARG A 54 -9.53 16.03 -4.67
CA ARG A 54 -8.87 15.38 -5.82
C ARG A 54 -7.44 15.85 -5.94
N VAL A 55 -6.53 14.92 -5.93
CA VAL A 55 -5.12 15.19 -6.18
C VAL A 55 -4.90 15.28 -7.70
N ASP A 56 -4.73 16.49 -8.22
CA ASP A 56 -4.76 16.75 -9.67
C ASP A 56 -3.68 16.00 -10.45
N TRP A 57 -2.48 15.82 -9.89
CA TRP A 57 -1.42 15.09 -10.57
C TRP A 57 -1.73 13.62 -10.80
N MET A 58 -2.65 13.00 -10.00
CA MET A 58 -3.02 11.60 -10.15
C MET A 58 -3.80 11.31 -11.44
N LYS A 59 -4.48 12.32 -12.02
CA LYS A 59 -5.25 12.15 -13.26
C LYS A 59 -4.39 11.69 -14.43
N ASN A 60 -3.11 12.11 -14.44
CA ASN A 60 -2.15 11.81 -15.50
C ASN A 60 -0.98 10.97 -14.98
N ALA A 61 -1.14 10.32 -13.82
CA ALA A 61 -0.09 9.50 -13.24
C ALA A 61 0.01 8.15 -13.95
N VAL A 62 1.22 7.81 -14.34
CA VAL A 62 1.61 6.47 -14.78
C VAL A 62 2.59 5.94 -13.76
N PHE A 63 2.16 4.93 -13.01
CA PHE A 63 2.92 4.40 -11.88
C PHE A 63 3.87 3.29 -12.29
N TYR A 64 5.08 3.34 -11.77
CA TYR A 64 6.01 2.22 -11.73
C TYR A 64 6.03 1.67 -10.29
N GLN A 65 5.44 0.50 -10.07
CA GLN A 65 5.46 -0.16 -8.77
C GLN A 65 6.78 -0.89 -8.57
N ILE A 66 7.41 -0.71 -7.41
CA ILE A 66 8.69 -1.32 -7.06
C ILE A 66 8.55 -2.18 -5.81
N PHE A 67 8.83 -3.48 -5.95
CA PHE A 67 9.16 -4.34 -4.83
C PHE A 67 10.65 -4.13 -4.53
N VAL A 68 10.95 -3.32 -3.51
CA VAL A 68 12.28 -2.73 -3.30
C VAL A 68 13.38 -3.79 -3.22
N GLU A 69 13.12 -4.85 -2.46
CA GLU A 69 14.07 -5.94 -2.23
C GLU A 69 14.52 -6.62 -3.54
N ARG A 70 13.62 -6.67 -4.55
CA ARG A 70 13.85 -7.39 -5.82
C ARG A 70 14.20 -6.50 -7.01
N PHE A 71 14.35 -5.19 -6.82
CA PHE A 71 14.48 -4.28 -7.95
C PHE A 71 15.93 -4.11 -8.41
N HIS A 72 16.79 -3.53 -7.59
CA HIS A 72 18.19 -3.30 -7.94
C HIS A 72 19.02 -3.02 -6.68
N MET A 73 20.16 -3.68 -6.55
CA MET A 73 21.13 -3.40 -5.47
C MET A 73 22.04 -2.24 -5.88
N GLY A 74 21.95 -1.13 -5.17
CA GLY A 74 22.75 0.09 -5.42
C GLY A 74 23.93 0.23 -4.45
N ASP A 75 23.78 -0.25 -3.21
CA ASP A 75 24.86 -0.23 -2.22
C ASP A 75 25.59 -1.58 -2.19
N THR A 76 26.76 -1.63 -2.80
CA THR A 76 27.61 -2.83 -2.82
C THR A 76 28.45 -3.01 -1.56
N LYS A 77 28.38 -2.07 -0.61
CA LYS A 77 29.13 -2.11 0.65
C LYS A 77 28.28 -2.54 1.86
N LYS A 78 26.96 -2.67 1.66
CA LYS A 78 26.07 -3.13 2.72
C LYS A 78 26.33 -4.61 3.08
N ASP A 79 25.82 -5.04 4.23
CA ASP A 79 25.76 -6.46 4.57
C ASP A 79 24.93 -7.21 3.53
N THR A 80 25.51 -8.23 2.91
CA THR A 80 24.90 -9.11 1.91
C THR A 80 24.67 -10.52 2.40
N SER A 81 24.98 -10.81 3.67
CA SER A 81 24.89 -12.16 4.25
C SER A 81 23.48 -12.77 4.24
N TYR A 82 22.46 -11.91 4.16
CA TYR A 82 21.05 -12.33 4.09
C TYR A 82 20.56 -12.66 2.67
N ILE A 83 21.32 -12.28 1.63
CA ILE A 83 20.96 -12.50 0.22
C ILE A 83 21.08 -13.99 -0.09
N ASN A 84 20.03 -14.56 -0.64
CA ASN A 84 19.93 -15.99 -0.96
C ASN A 84 19.31 -16.25 -2.36
N CYS A 85 19.27 -15.23 -3.22
CA CYS A 85 18.77 -15.30 -4.57
C CYS A 85 19.65 -14.42 -5.46
N GLU A 86 20.16 -14.97 -6.56
CA GLU A 86 20.90 -14.19 -7.54
C GLU A 86 19.96 -13.37 -8.44
N TRP A 87 20.47 -12.31 -9.03
CA TRP A 87 19.71 -11.51 -9.96
C TRP A 87 19.40 -12.32 -11.23
N GLY A 88 18.08 -12.45 -11.52
CA GLY A 88 17.60 -13.25 -12.65
C GLY A 88 17.10 -14.64 -12.29
N ASP A 89 17.30 -15.11 -11.06
CA ASP A 89 16.73 -16.34 -10.57
C ASP A 89 15.21 -16.24 -10.40
N ILE A 90 14.55 -17.40 -10.35
CA ILE A 90 13.12 -17.48 -10.04
C ILE A 90 12.92 -17.19 -8.56
N PRO A 91 12.25 -16.07 -8.19
CA PRO A 91 12.07 -15.71 -6.79
C PRO A 91 11.02 -16.60 -6.11
N HIS A 92 11.26 -16.93 -4.86
CA HIS A 92 10.34 -17.60 -3.96
C HIS A 92 9.85 -16.64 -2.85
N PRO A 93 8.80 -16.97 -2.09
CA PRO A 93 8.29 -16.07 -1.04
C PRO A 93 9.31 -15.66 0.03
N LYS A 94 10.35 -16.48 0.26
CA LYS A 94 11.41 -16.25 1.26
C LYS A 94 12.76 -15.84 0.66
N THR A 95 12.81 -15.45 -0.61
CA THR A 95 14.05 -15.02 -1.24
C THR A 95 14.34 -13.56 -0.98
N PHE A 96 15.66 -13.27 -0.86
CA PHE A 96 16.23 -11.94 -0.75
C PHE A 96 17.24 -11.75 -1.87
N ALA A 97 16.99 -10.81 -2.79
CA ALA A 97 17.86 -10.48 -3.92
C ALA A 97 18.71 -9.23 -3.65
N GLY A 98 18.44 -8.52 -2.55
CA GLY A 98 19.27 -7.44 -2.06
C GLY A 98 19.04 -6.08 -2.68
N GLY A 99 17.89 -5.83 -3.32
CA GLY A 99 17.51 -4.50 -3.78
C GLY A 99 17.47 -3.47 -2.64
N ASP A 100 17.70 -2.19 -2.97
CA ASP A 100 17.76 -1.11 -1.98
C ASP A 100 17.39 0.26 -2.57
N LEU A 101 17.28 1.28 -1.71
CA LEU A 101 16.88 2.63 -2.09
C LEU A 101 17.89 3.31 -3.00
N LYS A 102 19.19 3.09 -2.78
CA LYS A 102 20.25 3.60 -3.67
C LYS A 102 20.15 2.99 -5.07
N GLY A 103 19.75 1.74 -5.15
CA GLY A 103 19.48 1.05 -6.41
C GLY A 103 18.34 1.72 -7.17
N ILE A 104 17.26 2.07 -6.49
CA ILE A 104 16.14 2.81 -7.11
C ILE A 104 16.63 4.18 -7.57
N THR A 105 17.36 4.91 -6.73
CA THR A 105 17.92 6.24 -7.08
C THR A 105 18.75 6.18 -8.35
N LYS A 106 19.63 5.17 -8.49
CA LYS A 106 20.43 4.94 -9.71
C LYS A 106 19.62 4.61 -10.97
N LYS A 107 18.39 4.11 -10.80
CA LYS A 107 17.51 3.67 -11.90
C LYS A 107 16.36 4.64 -12.22
N LEU A 108 16.33 5.82 -11.60
CA LEU A 108 15.26 6.81 -11.84
C LEU A 108 15.14 7.22 -13.31
N ASP A 109 16.27 7.40 -14.01
CA ASP A 109 16.25 7.77 -15.42
C ASP A 109 15.72 6.62 -16.31
N TYR A 110 16.03 5.37 -15.97
CA TYR A 110 15.42 4.19 -16.60
C TYR A 110 13.91 4.18 -16.40
N ILE A 111 13.43 4.36 -15.16
CA ILE A 111 12.00 4.38 -14.85
C ILE A 111 11.31 5.50 -15.64
N LYS A 112 11.89 6.70 -15.66
CA LYS A 112 11.37 7.84 -16.40
C LYS A 112 11.30 7.56 -17.91
N ALA A 113 12.29 6.88 -18.46
CA ALA A 113 12.34 6.53 -19.88
C ALA A 113 11.23 5.54 -20.30
N THR A 114 10.63 4.79 -19.36
CA THR A 114 9.45 3.96 -19.65
C THR A 114 8.15 4.74 -19.78
N GLY A 115 8.18 6.06 -19.56
CA GLY A 115 7.00 6.92 -19.57
C GLY A 115 6.31 7.08 -18.21
N CYS A 116 6.82 6.43 -17.15
CA CYS A 116 6.28 6.57 -15.81
C CYS A 116 6.68 7.93 -15.19
N ASN A 117 5.74 8.55 -14.51
CA ASN A 117 5.92 9.84 -13.82
C ASN A 117 5.62 9.76 -12.31
N ALA A 118 5.31 8.57 -11.83
CA ALA A 118 5.12 8.28 -10.42
C ALA A 118 5.72 6.91 -10.07
N ILE A 119 6.25 6.79 -8.86
CA ILE A 119 6.78 5.55 -8.31
C ILE A 119 5.94 5.17 -7.09
N TYR A 120 5.52 3.91 -7.03
CA TYR A 120 4.92 3.33 -5.83
C TYR A 120 5.91 2.33 -5.22
N LEU A 121 6.31 2.57 -3.97
CA LEU A 121 7.18 1.66 -3.23
C LEU A 121 6.36 0.75 -2.34
N THR A 122 6.61 -0.57 -2.40
CA THR A 122 6.24 -1.47 -1.31
C THR A 122 6.89 -1.01 0.00
N PRO A 123 6.42 -1.45 1.17
CA PRO A 123 6.92 -0.93 2.45
C PRO A 123 8.44 -0.94 2.56
N VAL A 124 9.01 0.09 3.19
CA VAL A 124 10.48 0.28 3.31
C VAL A 124 10.97 0.32 4.74
N PHE A 125 10.04 0.32 5.71
CA PHE A 125 10.37 0.47 7.12
C PHE A 125 10.83 -0.84 7.76
N GLN A 126 11.39 -0.75 8.96
CA GLN A 126 12.03 -1.86 9.65
C GLN A 126 11.09 -3.05 9.83
N SER A 127 11.52 -4.21 9.34
CA SER A 127 10.77 -5.47 9.31
C SER A 127 11.73 -6.64 9.10
N ILE A 128 11.31 -7.84 9.49
CA ILE A 128 12.11 -9.06 9.30
C ILE A 128 11.88 -9.73 7.94
N SER A 129 10.77 -9.49 7.29
CA SER A 129 10.43 -10.10 6.00
C SER A 129 11.06 -9.37 4.82
N ASN A 130 11.09 -10.01 3.65
CA ASN A 130 11.54 -9.40 2.40
C ASN A 130 10.52 -8.39 1.85
N HIS A 131 9.22 -8.57 2.13
CA HIS A 131 8.13 -7.72 1.66
C HIS A 131 7.86 -6.52 2.58
N LYS A 132 8.35 -6.53 3.82
CA LYS A 132 8.23 -5.45 4.81
C LYS A 132 6.79 -5.07 5.24
N TYR A 133 5.78 -5.92 5.00
CA TYR A 133 4.42 -5.66 5.49
C TYR A 133 4.24 -5.93 6.99
N ASP A 134 5.21 -6.53 7.67
CA ASP A 134 5.27 -6.77 9.11
C ASP A 134 6.15 -5.72 9.82
N ILE A 135 5.77 -4.44 9.71
CA ILE A 135 6.55 -3.31 10.21
C ILE A 135 6.66 -3.34 11.74
N SER A 136 7.89 -3.26 12.24
CA SER A 136 8.22 -3.18 13.68
C SER A 136 8.62 -1.78 14.15
N ASP A 137 9.00 -0.89 13.23
CA ASP A 137 9.33 0.51 13.50
C ASP A 137 9.00 1.36 12.26
N TYR A 138 7.98 2.22 12.36
CA TYR A 138 7.51 3.07 11.26
C TYR A 138 8.36 4.32 11.04
N TYR A 139 9.30 4.62 11.93
CA TYR A 139 10.14 5.82 11.85
C TYR A 139 11.52 5.55 11.25
N LYS A 140 11.84 4.26 11.03
CA LYS A 140 13.16 3.83 10.63
C LYS A 140 13.11 2.98 9.37
N VAL A 141 13.82 3.42 8.34
CA VAL A 141 14.04 2.61 7.13
C VAL A 141 14.78 1.32 7.50
N ASP A 142 14.37 0.21 6.89
CA ASP A 142 15.02 -1.08 7.10
C ASP A 142 16.49 -1.04 6.64
N ARG A 143 17.39 -1.54 7.48
CA ARG A 143 18.83 -1.56 7.21
C ARG A 143 19.23 -2.28 5.91
N GLN A 144 18.41 -3.25 5.47
CA GLN A 144 18.63 -3.94 4.19
C GLN A 144 18.41 -3.01 3.00
N PHE A 145 17.56 -1.99 3.16
CA PHE A 145 17.23 -1.02 2.13
C PHE A 145 18.05 0.28 2.22
N GLY A 146 18.71 0.53 3.35
CA GLY A 146 19.52 1.71 3.58
C GLY A 146 19.15 2.46 4.84
N SER A 147 19.08 3.79 4.74
CA SER A 147 18.82 4.71 5.84
C SER A 147 17.68 5.68 5.52
N ASN A 148 17.24 6.45 6.53
CA ASN A 148 16.28 7.54 6.32
C ASN A 148 16.86 8.62 5.38
N GLU A 149 18.16 8.80 5.38
CA GLU A 149 18.88 9.73 4.49
C GLU A 149 18.82 9.24 3.04
N ASP A 150 19.00 7.94 2.79
CA ASP A 150 18.88 7.34 1.45
C ASP A 150 17.44 7.48 0.92
N LEU A 151 16.43 7.40 1.80
CA LEU A 151 15.04 7.65 1.42
C LEU A 151 14.82 9.13 1.05
N ARG A 152 15.38 10.08 1.82
CA ARG A 152 15.30 11.51 1.49
C ARG A 152 15.97 11.82 0.16
N GLU A 153 17.15 11.23 -0.09
CA GLU A 153 17.86 11.37 -1.35
C GLU A 153 17.02 10.85 -2.52
N LEU A 154 16.43 9.66 -2.40
CA LEU A 154 15.55 9.11 -3.42
C LEU A 154 14.37 10.04 -3.73
N VAL A 155 13.71 10.58 -2.70
CA VAL A 155 12.59 11.53 -2.86
C VAL A 155 13.07 12.79 -3.61
N GLN A 156 14.19 13.35 -3.21
CA GLN A 156 14.74 14.57 -3.84
C GLN A 156 15.11 14.33 -5.31
N GLU A 157 15.77 13.21 -5.60
CA GLU A 157 16.18 12.86 -6.96
C GLU A 157 14.99 12.53 -7.87
N ALA A 158 13.93 11.89 -7.34
CA ALA A 158 12.68 11.69 -8.06
C ALA A 158 12.01 13.04 -8.37
N HIS A 159 11.91 13.93 -7.39
CA HIS A 159 11.30 15.25 -7.57
C HIS A 159 12.06 16.12 -8.58
N LYS A 160 13.40 16.12 -8.58
CA LYS A 160 14.23 16.80 -9.60
C LYS A 160 13.90 16.35 -11.02
N ARG A 161 13.45 15.10 -11.18
CA ARG A 161 13.03 14.52 -12.47
C ARG A 161 11.56 14.73 -12.79
N GLY A 162 10.83 15.45 -11.93
CA GLY A 162 9.37 15.66 -12.05
C GLY A 162 8.53 14.43 -11.72
N MET A 163 9.12 13.43 -11.06
CA MET A 163 8.44 12.20 -10.67
C MET A 163 7.86 12.33 -9.26
N LYS A 164 6.69 11.76 -9.04
CA LYS A 164 6.07 11.64 -7.70
C LYS A 164 6.47 10.29 -7.09
N LEU A 165 6.53 10.26 -5.75
CA LEU A 165 6.80 9.06 -4.99
C LEU A 165 5.67 8.81 -4.00
N VAL A 166 5.12 7.61 -4.03
CA VAL A 166 4.07 7.14 -3.12
C VAL A 166 4.63 5.96 -2.35
N MET A 167 4.48 6.02 -1.03
CA MET A 167 4.94 4.97 -0.14
C MET A 167 3.75 4.16 0.36
N ASP A 168 3.93 2.85 0.50
CA ASP A 168 2.94 1.98 1.09
C ASP A 168 2.81 2.27 2.59
N ALA A 169 1.60 2.55 3.03
CA ALA A 169 1.27 2.86 4.41
C ALA A 169 0.55 1.66 5.06
N VAL A 170 1.30 0.77 5.69
CA VAL A 170 0.78 -0.43 6.36
C VAL A 170 0.15 -0.06 7.69
N PHE A 171 -1.08 0.49 7.67
CA PHE A 171 -1.79 0.95 8.88
C PHE A 171 -2.88 -0.02 9.35
N ASN A 172 -3.14 -1.10 8.61
CA ASN A 172 -4.12 -2.11 8.99
C ASN A 172 -3.63 -3.00 10.14
N HIS A 173 -2.33 -3.26 10.20
CA HIS A 173 -1.69 -4.11 11.19
C HIS A 173 -0.23 -3.68 11.39
N CYS A 174 0.41 -4.20 12.42
CA CYS A 174 1.84 -4.06 12.68
C CYS A 174 2.48 -5.44 12.92
N SER A 175 3.80 -5.47 13.01
CA SER A 175 4.52 -6.66 13.46
C SER A 175 4.25 -6.95 14.94
N GLU A 176 4.16 -8.22 15.29
CA GLU A 176 4.18 -8.63 16.70
C GLU A 176 5.48 -8.22 17.42
N ASN A 177 6.56 -7.95 16.67
CA ASN A 177 7.83 -7.47 17.20
C ASN A 177 7.88 -5.95 17.42
N MET A 178 6.78 -5.23 17.16
CA MET A 178 6.69 -3.80 17.44
C MET A 178 6.77 -3.54 18.94
N ALA A 179 7.63 -2.60 19.37
CA ALA A 179 7.90 -2.36 20.79
C ALA A 179 6.63 -1.96 21.57
N GLU A 180 5.79 -1.13 20.97
CA GLU A 180 4.50 -0.69 21.50
C GLU A 180 3.55 -1.87 21.70
N PHE A 181 3.44 -2.75 20.70
CA PHE A 181 2.64 -3.96 20.80
C PHE A 181 3.15 -4.91 21.89
N GLN A 182 4.45 -5.12 21.97
CA GLN A 182 5.08 -5.94 23.02
C GLN A 182 4.86 -5.36 24.42
N ASP A 183 4.86 -4.03 24.55
CA ASP A 183 4.53 -3.38 25.83
C ASP A 183 3.08 -3.68 26.25
N VAL A 184 2.12 -3.59 25.32
CA VAL A 184 0.71 -3.93 25.58
C VAL A 184 0.55 -5.41 25.96
N VAL A 185 1.21 -6.32 25.23
CA VAL A 185 1.16 -7.77 25.54
C VAL A 185 1.70 -8.05 26.95
N LYS A 186 2.78 -7.38 27.34
CA LYS A 186 3.43 -7.59 28.64
C LYS A 186 2.68 -6.96 29.80
N ASN A 187 2.18 -5.74 29.62
CA ASN A 187 1.67 -4.90 30.69
C ASN A 187 0.12 -4.81 30.71
N GLY A 188 -0.57 -5.29 29.66
CA GLY A 188 -2.03 -5.24 29.54
C GLY A 188 -2.56 -3.83 29.74
N SER A 189 -3.58 -3.68 30.60
CA SER A 189 -4.20 -2.39 30.90
C SER A 189 -3.27 -1.38 31.61
N LYS A 190 -2.05 -1.79 31.98
CA LYS A 190 -1.02 -0.90 32.57
C LYS A 190 -0.02 -0.42 31.51
N SER A 191 -0.15 -0.82 30.27
CA SER A 191 0.65 -0.28 29.18
C SER A 191 0.39 1.22 29.01
N ARG A 192 1.38 1.94 28.55
CA ARG A 192 1.27 3.37 28.21
C ARG A 192 0.74 3.61 26.79
N TYR A 193 0.52 2.56 26.02
CA TYR A 193 0.01 2.60 24.66
C TYR A 193 -1.44 2.12 24.57
#